data_87f613855c016a6ad74cc60f11c75819
#
_entry.id   87f613855c016a6ad74cc60f11c75819
#
_cell.length_a   1.000
_cell.length_b   1.000
_cell.length_c   1.000
_cell.angle_alpha   90.00
_cell.angle_beta   90.00
_cell.angle_gamma   90.00
#
_symmetry.space_group_name_H-M   'P 1'
#
loop_
_entity.id
_entity.type
_entity.pdbx_description
1 polymer ?
#
loop_
_entity_poly.entity_id
_entity_poly.type
_entity_poly.pdbx_seq_one_letter_code
_entity_poly.pdbx_strand_id
1 'polypeptide(L)'
;MIAIIDYDAGNLKSVEKALQFLGQECVITRDFHEIKKADKVILPGVGSFGDAMSQLRKFELDKVIHEVAAEQKPFLGICLGLQLLFEGSEESEGVEGLYLLDGEILRIPEQLSLIHISEPTRPISIS
;
A
#
# COMPACT_ATOMS: atom_id res chain seq x y z
N MET A 1 9.24 -15.12 6.06
CA MET A 1 7.88 -15.17 5.51
C MET A 1 7.37 -13.75 5.27
N ILE A 2 6.55 -13.56 4.25
CA ILE A 2 6.01 -12.26 3.88
C ILE A 2 4.54 -12.21 4.26
N ALA A 3 4.12 -11.17 4.98
CA ALA A 3 2.71 -10.98 5.31
C ALA A 3 2.09 -10.02 4.29
N ILE A 4 0.97 -10.42 3.71
CA ILE A 4 0.18 -9.58 2.81
C ILE A 4 -1.02 -9.11 3.61
N ILE A 5 -1.15 -7.80 3.79
CA ILE A 5 -2.21 -7.25 4.64
C ILE A 5 -3.56 -7.36 3.97
N ASP A 6 -4.48 -8.03 4.65
CA ASP A 6 -5.84 -8.25 4.19
C ASP A 6 -6.79 -7.26 4.86
N TYR A 7 -7.20 -6.24 4.12
CA TYR A 7 -8.15 -5.26 4.64
C TYR A 7 -9.41 -5.20 3.78
N ASP A 8 -9.75 -6.32 3.15
CA ASP A 8 -10.92 -6.46 2.28
C ASP A 8 -10.84 -5.57 1.04
N ALA A 9 -9.63 -5.25 0.61
CA ALA A 9 -9.45 -4.44 -0.59
C ALA A 9 -8.22 -4.94 -1.32
N GLY A 10 -8.30 -4.90 -2.62
CA GLY A 10 -7.18 -5.26 -3.44
C GLY A 10 -7.24 -6.66 -4.00
N ASN A 11 -6.26 -6.96 -4.81
CA ASN A 11 -6.17 -8.22 -5.53
C ASN A 11 -5.17 -9.13 -4.82
N LEU A 12 -5.56 -9.60 -3.66
CA LEU A 12 -4.67 -10.35 -2.77
C LEU A 12 -4.15 -11.64 -3.38
N LYS A 13 -5.00 -12.34 -4.10
CA LYS A 13 -4.62 -13.60 -4.71
C LYS A 13 -3.57 -13.43 -5.79
N SER A 14 -3.63 -12.34 -6.54
CA SER A 14 -2.62 -12.06 -7.56
C SER A 14 -1.26 -11.84 -6.93
N VAL A 15 -1.21 -11.10 -5.84
CA VAL A 15 0.04 -10.86 -5.12
C VAL A 15 0.57 -12.16 -4.55
N GLU A 16 -0.30 -12.96 -3.94
CA GLU A 16 0.10 -14.23 -3.38
C GLU A 16 0.68 -15.15 -4.45
N LYS A 17 0.02 -15.25 -5.60
CA LYS A 17 0.49 -16.10 -6.69
C LYS A 17 1.84 -15.62 -7.23
N ALA A 18 2.03 -14.31 -7.35
CA ALA A 18 3.29 -13.76 -7.81
C ALA A 18 4.44 -14.12 -6.88
N LEU A 19 4.20 -14.02 -5.57
CA LEU A 19 5.21 -14.37 -4.60
C LEU A 19 5.53 -15.86 -4.61
N GLN A 20 4.52 -16.68 -4.76
CA GLN A 20 4.70 -18.13 -4.85
C GLN A 20 5.50 -18.50 -6.10
N PHE A 21 5.24 -17.81 -7.20
CA PHE A 21 5.99 -18.02 -8.44
C PHE A 21 7.46 -17.67 -8.25
N LEU A 22 7.75 -16.68 -7.42
CA LEU A 22 9.12 -16.28 -7.11
C LEU A 22 9.75 -17.15 -6.02
N GLY A 23 9.04 -18.15 -5.54
CA GLY A 23 9.57 -19.05 -4.52
C GLY A 23 9.54 -18.48 -3.12
N GLN A 24 8.72 -17.46 -2.87
CA GLN A 24 8.65 -16.83 -1.56
C GLN A 24 7.46 -17.36 -0.76
N GLU A 25 7.68 -17.60 0.52
CA GLU A 25 6.60 -17.94 1.43
C GLU A 25 5.84 -16.69 1.81
N CYS A 26 4.51 -16.75 1.77
CA CYS A 26 3.69 -15.62 2.13
C CYS A 26 2.38 -16.07 2.76
N VAL A 27 1.74 -15.16 3.49
CA VAL A 27 0.44 -15.40 4.09
C VAL A 27 -0.41 -14.13 3.93
N ILE A 28 -1.68 -14.33 3.60
CA ILE A 28 -2.66 -13.25 3.56
C ILE A 28 -3.29 -13.21 4.95
N THR A 29 -3.14 -12.10 5.66
CA THR A 29 -3.57 -12.04 7.05
C THR A 29 -3.90 -10.62 7.49
N ARG A 30 -4.76 -10.50 8.48
CA ARG A 30 -5.03 -9.25 9.20
C ARG A 30 -4.73 -9.42 10.68
N ASP A 31 -4.14 -10.53 11.06
CA ASP A 31 -3.77 -10.79 12.45
C ASP A 31 -2.52 -9.98 12.79
N PHE A 32 -2.62 -9.13 13.79
CA PHE A 32 -1.51 -8.27 14.23
C PHE A 32 -0.27 -9.09 14.55
N HIS A 33 -0.47 -10.20 15.22
CA HIS A 33 0.64 -11.04 15.65
C HIS A 33 1.40 -11.63 14.46
N GLU A 34 0.67 -12.12 13.46
CA GLU A 34 1.28 -12.65 12.25
C GLU A 34 2.02 -11.59 11.46
N ILE A 35 1.43 -10.38 11.38
CA ILE A 35 2.06 -9.28 10.65
C ILE A 35 3.35 -8.87 11.34
N LYS A 36 3.34 -8.74 12.65
CA LYS A 36 4.53 -8.34 13.41
C LYS A 36 5.62 -9.41 13.37
N LYS A 37 5.22 -10.65 13.25
CA LYS A 37 6.16 -11.77 13.22
C LYS A 37 6.80 -11.99 11.86
N ALA A 38 6.18 -11.49 10.80
CA ALA A 38 6.69 -11.67 9.45
C ALA A 38 7.99 -10.91 9.23
N ASP A 39 8.80 -11.40 8.30
CA ASP A 39 10.05 -10.75 7.95
C ASP A 39 9.85 -9.49 7.12
N LYS A 40 8.81 -9.49 6.29
CA LYS A 40 8.49 -8.41 5.37
C LYS A 40 6.99 -8.27 5.30
N VAL A 41 6.52 -7.08 4.95
CA VAL A 41 5.10 -6.78 4.87
C VAL A 41 4.76 -6.15 3.54
N ILE A 42 3.66 -6.58 2.93
CA ILE A 42 3.16 -5.99 1.69
C ILE A 42 1.78 -5.43 1.93
N LEU A 43 1.59 -4.18 1.52
CA LEU A 43 0.29 -3.52 1.55
C LEU A 43 -0.20 -3.34 0.12
N PRO A 44 -1.06 -4.22 -0.36
CA PRO A 44 -1.64 -4.06 -1.69
C PRO A 44 -2.83 -3.11 -1.63
N GLY A 45 -3.32 -2.71 -2.78
CA GLY A 45 -4.54 -1.92 -2.79
C GLY A 45 -4.99 -1.59 -4.19
N VAL A 46 -6.31 -1.54 -4.37
CA VAL A 46 -6.97 -1.05 -5.59
C VAL A 46 -8.20 -0.29 -5.16
N GLY A 47 -8.70 0.56 -6.02
CA GLY A 47 -9.91 1.33 -5.74
C GLY A 47 -9.58 2.71 -5.21
N SER A 48 -10.44 3.24 -4.36
CA SER A 48 -10.28 4.61 -3.89
C SER A 48 -9.49 4.69 -2.60
N PHE A 49 -8.74 5.77 -2.48
CA PHE A 49 -7.94 6.07 -1.31
C PHE A 49 -8.79 6.12 -0.03
N GLY A 50 -9.91 6.81 -0.10
CA GLY A 50 -10.78 6.98 1.06
C GLY A 50 -11.37 5.67 1.56
N ASP A 51 -11.84 4.84 0.64
CA ASP A 51 -12.42 3.56 1.00
C ASP A 51 -11.36 2.63 1.62
N ALA A 52 -10.17 2.63 1.04
CA ALA A 52 -9.09 1.81 1.55
C ALA A 52 -8.67 2.23 2.95
N MET A 53 -8.52 3.54 3.18
CA MET A 53 -8.16 4.03 4.51
C MET A 53 -9.26 3.71 5.53
N SER A 54 -10.52 3.80 5.13
CA SER A 54 -11.64 3.45 5.98
C SER A 54 -11.57 1.99 6.41
N GLN A 55 -11.26 1.10 5.48
CA GLN A 55 -11.13 -0.32 5.78
C GLN A 55 -9.95 -0.61 6.69
N LEU A 56 -8.81 0.03 6.44
CA LEU A 56 -7.66 -0.15 7.31
C LEU A 56 -7.97 0.27 8.75
N ARG A 57 -8.65 1.40 8.91
CA ARG A 57 -9.02 1.88 10.24
C ARG A 57 -10.07 1.00 10.90
N LYS A 58 -10.99 0.48 10.12
CA LYS A 58 -12.03 -0.42 10.63
C LYS A 58 -11.42 -1.65 11.30
N PHE A 59 -10.38 -2.19 10.71
CA PHE A 59 -9.69 -3.36 11.25
C PHE A 59 -8.52 -2.98 12.14
N GLU A 60 -8.32 -1.70 12.41
CA GLU A 60 -7.23 -1.16 13.20
C GLU A 60 -5.84 -1.53 12.66
N LEU A 61 -5.77 -1.82 11.38
CA LEU A 61 -4.52 -2.21 10.73
C LEU A 61 -3.55 -1.05 10.57
N ASP A 62 -4.06 0.19 10.58
CA ASP A 62 -3.20 1.37 10.59
C ASP A 62 -2.23 1.32 11.77
N LYS A 63 -2.67 0.81 12.89
CA LYS A 63 -1.82 0.71 14.09
C LYS A 63 -0.67 -0.26 13.92
N VAL A 64 -0.94 -1.46 13.41
CA VAL A 64 0.12 -2.45 13.23
C VAL A 64 1.06 -2.03 12.10
N ILE A 65 0.55 -1.34 11.08
CA ILE A 65 1.39 -0.83 10.00
C ILE A 65 2.40 0.19 10.56
N HIS A 66 1.96 1.09 11.42
CA HIS A 66 2.85 2.05 12.05
C HIS A 66 3.90 1.35 12.91
N GLU A 67 3.52 0.32 13.63
CA GLU A 67 4.45 -0.42 14.47
C GLU A 67 5.53 -1.13 13.65
N VAL A 68 5.14 -1.82 12.57
CA VAL A 68 6.15 -2.53 11.76
C VAL A 68 7.04 -1.55 11.01
N ALA A 69 6.52 -0.39 10.64
CA ALA A 69 7.33 0.64 10.02
C ALA A 69 8.33 1.22 11.01
N ALA A 70 7.93 1.42 12.25
CA ALA A 70 8.82 1.91 13.29
C ALA A 70 9.95 0.91 13.59
N GLU A 71 9.68 -0.37 13.42
CA GLU A 71 10.69 -1.43 13.58
C GLU A 71 11.61 -1.52 12.37
N GLN A 72 11.39 -0.68 11.37
CA GLN A 72 12.17 -0.68 10.12
C GLN A 72 12.08 -2.01 9.36
N LYS A 73 11.00 -2.71 9.52
CA LYS A 73 10.73 -3.92 8.78
C LYS A 73 10.53 -3.58 7.29
N PRO A 74 11.10 -4.34 6.37
CA PRO A 74 10.86 -4.08 4.94
C PRO A 74 9.38 -4.05 4.63
N PHE A 75 8.95 -3.00 3.97
CA PHE A 75 7.54 -2.73 3.72
C PHE A 75 7.35 -2.29 2.26
N LEU A 76 6.45 -2.93 1.56
CA LEU A 76 6.19 -2.62 0.15
C LEU A 76 4.72 -2.26 -0.05
N GLY A 77 4.47 -1.06 -0.54
CA GLY A 77 3.14 -0.66 -0.96
C GLY A 77 3.00 -0.88 -2.46
N ILE A 78 1.92 -1.51 -2.89
CA ILE A 78 1.67 -1.82 -4.29
C ILE A 78 0.44 -1.09 -4.77
N CYS A 79 0.55 -0.37 -5.88
CA CYS A 79 -0.55 0.39 -6.48
C CYS A 79 -1.17 1.34 -5.44
N LEU A 80 -2.46 1.26 -5.19
CA LEU A 80 -3.10 2.10 -4.19
C LEU A 80 -2.43 1.95 -2.82
N GLY A 81 -1.93 0.76 -2.50
CA GLY A 81 -1.22 0.54 -1.25
C GLY A 81 -0.04 1.49 -1.06
N LEU A 82 0.66 1.79 -2.14
CA LEU A 82 1.74 2.78 -2.08
C LEU A 82 1.19 4.16 -1.76
N GLN A 83 0.08 4.55 -2.38
CA GLN A 83 -0.53 5.85 -2.15
C GLN A 83 -0.98 6.02 -0.70
N LEU A 84 -1.42 4.95 -0.08
CA LEU A 84 -1.88 5.00 1.31
C LEU A 84 -0.77 5.37 2.30
N LEU A 85 0.48 5.23 1.91
CA LEU A 85 1.61 5.56 2.78
C LEU A 85 1.82 7.05 2.95
N PHE A 86 1.23 7.87 2.09
CA PHE A 86 1.38 9.32 2.11
C PHE A 86 0.37 9.98 3.06
N GLU A 87 0.41 11.32 3.13
CA GLU A 87 -0.44 12.07 4.05
C GLU A 87 -1.89 12.13 3.61
N GLY A 88 -2.13 12.14 2.31
CA GLY A 88 -3.48 12.24 1.80
C GLY A 88 -3.50 12.15 0.28
N SER A 89 -4.68 12.29 -0.29
CA SER A 89 -4.89 12.21 -1.72
C SER A 89 -5.89 13.25 -2.17
N GLU A 90 -5.64 13.88 -3.30
CA GLU A 90 -6.56 14.82 -3.92
C GLU A 90 -7.89 14.13 -4.28
N GLU A 91 -7.84 12.86 -4.57
CA GLU A 91 -9.02 12.06 -4.90
C GLU A 91 -9.99 11.96 -3.72
N SER A 92 -9.47 11.93 -2.50
CA SER A 92 -10.29 11.75 -1.31
C SER A 92 -9.96 12.84 -0.30
N GLU A 93 -10.45 14.04 -0.58
CA GLU A 93 -10.19 15.20 0.29
C GLU A 93 -10.68 14.94 1.71
N GLY A 94 -9.91 15.40 2.67
CA GLY A 94 -10.25 15.25 4.07
C GLY A 94 -9.94 13.90 4.66
N VAL A 95 -9.51 12.94 3.86
CA VAL A 95 -9.12 11.63 4.37
C VAL A 95 -7.60 11.59 4.51
N GLU A 96 -7.14 11.31 5.72
CA GLU A 96 -5.72 11.22 6.00
C GLU A 96 -5.21 9.82 5.66
N GLY A 97 -4.00 9.76 5.07
CA GLY A 97 -3.32 8.51 4.81
C GLY A 97 -2.57 8.00 6.04
N LEU A 98 -1.63 7.12 5.80
CA LEU A 98 -0.88 6.49 6.89
C LEU A 98 0.27 7.37 7.41
N TYR A 99 0.64 8.40 6.69
CA TYR A 99 1.69 9.34 7.10
C TYR A 99 3.07 8.67 7.31
N LEU A 100 3.34 7.60 6.62
CA LEU A 100 4.66 6.99 6.67
C LEU A 100 5.64 7.70 5.75
N LEU A 101 5.12 8.38 4.72
CA LEU A 101 5.90 9.18 3.79
C LEU A 101 5.28 10.56 3.72
N ASP A 102 6.12 11.57 3.58
CA ASP A 102 5.64 12.94 3.45
C ASP A 102 5.08 13.20 2.06
N GLY A 103 4.09 14.08 1.98
CA GLY A 103 3.52 14.51 0.73
C GLY A 103 2.10 14.04 0.51
N GLU A 104 1.54 14.47 -0.60
CA GLU A 104 0.18 14.14 -0.98
C GLU A 104 0.16 13.55 -2.38
N ILE A 105 -0.84 12.71 -2.63
CA ILE A 105 -1.06 12.15 -3.95
C ILE A 105 -1.89 13.14 -4.73
N LEU A 106 -1.35 13.64 -5.83
CA LEU A 106 -2.01 14.61 -6.66
C LEU A 106 -2.38 14.01 -8.00
N ARG A 107 -3.49 14.50 -8.54
CA ARG A 107 -3.93 14.09 -9.85
C ARG A 107 -3.06 14.75 -10.91
N ILE A 108 -2.59 13.96 -11.87
CA ILE A 108 -1.81 14.48 -12.96
C ILE A 108 -2.74 15.23 -13.91
N PRO A 109 -2.46 16.51 -14.25
CA PRO A 109 -3.28 17.23 -15.23
C PRO A 109 -3.29 16.49 -16.55
N GLU A 110 -4.42 16.55 -17.24
CA GLU A 110 -4.61 15.81 -18.47
C GLU A 110 -3.53 16.05 -19.52
N GLN A 111 -3.14 17.30 -19.71
CA GLN A 111 -2.08 17.63 -20.65
C GLN A 111 -0.76 16.96 -20.29
N LEU A 112 -0.44 16.93 -19.02
CA LEU A 112 0.80 16.30 -18.57
C LEU A 112 0.72 14.79 -18.67
N SER A 113 -0.47 14.22 -18.52
CA SER A 113 -0.66 12.80 -18.68
C SER A 113 -0.30 12.33 -20.08
N LEU A 114 -0.69 13.12 -21.09
CA LEU A 114 -0.38 12.78 -22.46
C LEU A 114 1.13 12.85 -22.75
N ILE A 115 1.80 13.78 -22.13
CA ILE A 115 3.25 13.91 -22.25
C ILE A 115 3.94 12.71 -21.59
N HIS A 116 3.47 12.33 -20.43
CA HIS A 116 4.07 11.25 -19.68
C HIS A 116 3.91 9.89 -20.35
N ILE A 117 2.88 9.71 -21.13
CA ILE A 117 2.70 8.46 -21.87
C ILE A 117 3.83 8.23 -22.84
N SER A 118 4.35 9.28 -23.45
CA SER A 118 5.38 9.15 -24.46
C SER A 118 6.80 9.16 -23.91
N GLU A 119 6.97 9.46 -22.64
CA GLU A 119 8.28 9.51 -22.02
C GLU A 119 8.40 8.50 -20.90
N PRO A 120 9.53 7.80 -20.81
CA PRO A 120 9.77 6.96 -19.66
C PRO A 120 9.98 7.85 -18.47
N THR A 121 9.03 7.87 -17.59
CA THR A 121 9.16 8.64 -16.37
C THR A 121 9.78 7.78 -15.33
N ARG A 122 10.66 8.38 -14.62
CA ARG A 122 11.29 7.75 -13.53
C ARG A 122 10.29 7.62 -12.40
N PRO A 123 10.08 6.45 -11.88
CA PRO A 123 9.18 6.31 -10.75
C PRO A 123 9.79 7.03 -9.56
N ILE A 124 8.98 7.79 -8.92
CA ILE A 124 9.37 8.46 -7.71
C ILE A 124 9.46 7.48 -6.60
N SER A 125 8.58 6.56 -6.65
CA SER A 125 8.53 5.54 -5.65
C SER A 125 8.27 4.26 -6.35
N ILE A 126 8.63 3.24 -5.73
CA ILE A 126 8.57 1.96 -6.32
C ILE A 126 7.41 1.23 -5.77
N SER A 127 6.58 0.79 -6.54
CA SER A 127 5.41 0.08 -6.06
C SER A 127 5.56 -1.41 -6.17
#